data_ca7222e55ac6157d2c27dfe25ed937a1
#
_entry.id   ca7222e55ac6157d2c27dfe25ed937a1
#
_cell.length_a   1.000
_cell.length_b   1.000
_cell.length_c   1.000
_cell.angle_alpha   90.00
_cell.angle_beta   90.00
_cell.angle_gamma   90.00
#
_symmetry.space_group_name_H-M   'P 1'
#
loop_
_entity.id
_entity.type
_entity.pdbx_description
1 polymer ?
#
loop_
_entity_poly.entity_id
_entity_poly.type
_entity_poly.pdbx_seq_one_letter_code
_entity_poly.pdbx_strand_id
1 'polypeptide(L)'
;MDLTIKLKEGLGEIKFGMPVEDIVKMLGTADEVENIDNAADESTTVLRYNDEGLTLFCEGENPILACIDIANEDCTLFGEKVFDLDERALVNLMVKNNITEQDVDDEDWGERRITFNEGNIDFYYDNEELISIILGA
;
A
#
# COMPACT_ATOMS: atom_id res chain seq x y z
N MET A 1 -15.35 0.02 -6.57
CA MET A 1 -13.94 0.39 -6.77
C MET A 1 -13.10 -0.86 -7.00
N ASP A 2 -12.22 -0.81 -7.98
CA ASP A 2 -11.31 -1.93 -8.25
C ASP A 2 -10.17 -1.92 -7.24
N LEU A 3 -10.05 -2.98 -6.45
CA LEU A 3 -9.05 -3.13 -5.41
C LEU A 3 -8.01 -4.20 -5.75
N THR A 4 -7.70 -4.33 -7.03
CA THR A 4 -6.65 -5.24 -7.50
C THR A 4 -5.28 -4.61 -7.34
N ILE A 5 -4.44 -5.22 -6.51
CA ILE A 5 -3.05 -4.78 -6.33
C ILE A 5 -2.25 -5.17 -7.57
N LYS A 6 -1.56 -4.18 -8.14
CA LYS A 6 -0.64 -4.38 -9.26
C LYS A 6 0.73 -3.89 -8.82
N LEU A 7 1.64 -4.83 -8.58
CA LEU A 7 2.96 -4.51 -8.04
C LEU A 7 3.70 -3.48 -8.90
N LYS A 8 4.22 -2.44 -8.25
CA LYS A 8 4.95 -1.32 -8.87
C LYS A 8 4.11 -0.45 -9.82
N GLU A 9 2.82 -0.74 -9.95
CA GLU A 9 1.92 0.02 -10.82
C GLU A 9 0.86 0.79 -10.05
N GLY A 10 0.24 0.17 -9.04
CA GLY A 10 -0.78 0.81 -8.24
C GLY A 10 -1.86 -0.14 -7.75
N LEU A 11 -3.06 0.41 -7.52
CA LEU A 11 -4.21 -0.32 -7.02
C LEU A 11 -5.42 -0.03 -7.93
N GLY A 12 -5.86 -1.03 -8.68
CA GLY A 12 -6.94 -0.85 -9.63
C GLY A 12 -6.60 0.21 -10.68
N GLU A 13 -7.42 1.24 -10.75
CA GLU A 13 -7.20 2.35 -11.69
C GLU A 13 -6.31 3.46 -11.11
N ILE A 14 -5.99 3.37 -9.81
CA ILE A 14 -5.10 4.32 -9.13
C ILE A 14 -3.67 3.91 -9.45
N LYS A 15 -2.94 4.76 -10.17
CA LYS A 15 -1.58 4.44 -10.61
C LYS A 15 -0.54 5.36 -10.00
N PHE A 16 0.63 4.82 -9.71
CA PHE A 16 1.77 5.62 -9.28
C PHE A 16 2.12 6.66 -10.35
N GLY A 17 2.48 7.85 -9.91
CA GLY A 17 2.73 8.98 -10.80
C GLY A 17 1.50 9.83 -11.11
N MET A 18 0.31 9.42 -10.67
CA MET A 18 -0.90 10.23 -10.84
C MET A 18 -0.83 11.50 -9.99
N PRO A 19 -1.17 12.68 -10.55
CA PRO A 19 -1.29 13.89 -9.74
C PRO A 19 -2.50 13.83 -8.82
N VAL A 20 -2.45 14.60 -7.73
CA VAL A 20 -3.52 14.65 -6.72
C VAL A 20 -4.88 14.97 -7.35
N GLU A 21 -4.93 15.89 -8.29
CA GLU A 21 -6.18 16.28 -8.94
C GLU A 21 -6.84 15.11 -9.69
N ASP A 22 -6.06 14.22 -10.28
CA ASP A 22 -6.59 13.04 -10.97
C ASP A 22 -7.13 12.01 -9.99
N ILE A 23 -6.44 11.86 -8.84
CA ILE A 23 -6.89 10.98 -7.76
C ILE A 23 -8.24 11.48 -7.22
N VAL A 24 -8.36 12.79 -6.98
CA VAL A 24 -9.59 13.40 -6.46
C VAL A 24 -10.73 13.26 -7.46
N LYS A 25 -10.46 13.36 -8.75
CA LYS A 25 -11.48 13.12 -9.78
C LYS A 25 -12.00 11.70 -9.74
N MET A 26 -11.14 10.75 -9.42
CA MET A 26 -11.46 9.32 -9.41
C MET A 26 -12.15 8.90 -8.11
N LEU A 27 -11.64 9.35 -6.96
CA LEU A 27 -12.08 8.92 -5.64
C LEU A 27 -12.97 9.91 -4.90
N GLY A 28 -13.06 11.13 -5.39
CA GLY A 28 -13.73 12.23 -4.69
C GLY A 28 -12.79 12.92 -3.71
N THR A 29 -13.37 13.81 -2.89
CA THR A 29 -12.61 14.55 -1.88
C THR A 29 -12.16 13.61 -0.76
N ALA A 30 -10.89 13.69 -0.39
CA ALA A 30 -10.35 12.90 0.72
C ALA A 30 -10.97 13.35 2.06
N ASP A 31 -11.11 12.42 2.99
CA ASP A 31 -11.62 12.72 4.34
C ASP A 31 -10.66 13.64 5.10
N GLU A 32 -9.35 13.41 4.91
CA GLU A 32 -8.30 14.26 5.48
C GLU A 32 -7.20 14.48 4.45
N VAL A 33 -6.66 15.68 4.43
CA VAL A 33 -5.48 16.04 3.63
C VAL A 33 -4.43 16.62 4.57
N GLU A 34 -3.25 16.04 4.55
CA GLU A 34 -2.13 16.52 5.37
C GLU A 34 -0.95 16.84 4.46
N ASN A 35 -0.33 18.00 4.68
CA ASN A 35 0.87 18.39 3.96
C ASN A 35 2.04 18.37 4.93
N ILE A 36 3.05 17.56 4.60
CA ILE A 36 4.25 17.40 5.42
C ILE A 36 5.42 17.98 4.65
N ASP A 37 6.04 19.04 5.21
CA ASP A 37 7.23 19.65 4.65
C ASP A 37 8.46 19.00 5.26
N ASN A 38 9.26 18.35 4.43
CA ASN A 38 10.49 17.71 4.85
C ASN A 38 11.69 18.65 4.65
N ALA A 39 12.75 18.45 5.44
CA ALA A 39 13.88 19.37 5.55
C ALA A 39 14.76 19.50 4.28
N ALA A 40 14.47 18.86 3.18
CA ALA A 40 15.28 18.86 1.97
C ALA A 40 14.49 19.28 0.72
N ASP A 41 13.65 20.28 0.85
CA ASP A 41 12.74 20.75 -0.20
C ASP A 41 11.78 19.67 -0.72
N GLU A 42 11.67 18.57 -0.01
CA GLU A 42 10.72 17.52 -0.30
C GLU A 42 9.45 17.76 0.49
N SER A 43 8.31 17.68 -0.18
CA SER A 43 7.01 17.76 0.48
C SER A 43 6.21 16.50 0.20
N THR A 44 5.42 16.06 1.18
CA THR A 44 4.53 14.92 1.06
C THR A 44 3.11 15.38 1.32
N THR A 45 2.21 15.04 0.40
CA THR A 45 0.77 15.27 0.58
C THR A 45 0.13 13.92 0.87
N VAL A 46 -0.54 13.81 2.01
CA VAL A 46 -1.20 12.59 2.45
C VAL A 46 -2.71 12.75 2.27
N LEU A 47 -3.32 11.85 1.52
CA LEU A 47 -4.76 11.82 1.29
C LEU A 47 -5.34 10.60 2.00
N ARG A 48 -6.25 10.83 2.96
CA ARG A 48 -6.89 9.73 3.71
C ARG A 48 -8.32 9.54 3.23
N TYR A 49 -8.60 8.33 2.78
CA TYR A 49 -9.93 7.87 2.36
C TYR A 49 -10.37 6.77 3.33
N ASN A 50 -11.02 7.18 4.43
CA ASN A 50 -11.33 6.26 5.52
C ASN A 50 -12.34 5.18 5.14
N ASP A 51 -13.37 5.52 4.36
CA ASP A 51 -14.38 4.55 3.93
C ASP A 51 -13.81 3.48 3.02
N GLU A 52 -12.84 3.85 2.19
CA GLU A 52 -12.15 2.92 1.28
C GLU A 52 -11.00 2.17 1.94
N GLY A 53 -10.61 2.57 3.16
CA GLY A 53 -9.46 1.99 3.86
C GLY A 53 -8.14 2.24 3.15
N LEU A 54 -7.98 3.43 2.57
CA LEU A 54 -6.79 3.79 1.79
C LEU A 54 -6.16 5.08 2.31
N THR A 55 -4.84 5.09 2.37
CA THR A 55 -4.06 6.30 2.59
C THR A 55 -3.06 6.43 1.45
N LEU A 56 -3.11 7.56 0.75
CA LEU A 56 -2.28 7.79 -0.44
C LEU A 56 -1.22 8.83 -0.12
N PHE A 57 0.03 8.50 -0.40
CA PHE A 57 1.18 9.37 -0.16
C PHE A 57 1.68 9.91 -1.50
N CYS A 58 1.53 11.22 -1.69
CA CYS A 58 1.93 11.90 -2.91
C CYS A 58 3.12 12.80 -2.61
N GLU A 59 4.12 12.81 -3.48
CA GLU A 59 5.39 13.49 -3.22
C GLU A 59 5.72 14.53 -4.26
N GLY A 60 6.43 15.57 -3.80
CA GLY A 60 6.96 16.64 -4.62
C GLY A 60 6.18 17.92 -4.54
N GLU A 61 6.68 18.95 -5.22
CA GLU A 61 6.06 20.28 -5.30
C GLU A 61 4.73 20.22 -6.05
N ASN A 62 4.69 19.44 -7.13
CA ASN A 62 3.46 19.06 -7.82
C ASN A 62 3.20 17.60 -7.47
N PRO A 63 2.52 17.33 -6.34
CA PRO A 63 2.55 15.99 -5.76
C PRO A 63 1.94 14.93 -6.67
N ILE A 64 2.70 13.84 -6.80
CA ILE A 64 2.30 12.65 -7.57
C ILE A 64 2.33 11.42 -6.65
N LEU A 65 1.45 10.48 -6.89
CA LEU A 65 1.32 9.29 -6.05
C LEU A 65 2.60 8.45 -6.06
N ALA A 66 3.14 8.17 -4.87
CA ALA A 66 4.36 7.38 -4.67
C ALA A 66 4.15 6.12 -3.85
N CYS A 67 3.15 6.11 -2.96
CA CYS A 67 2.94 5.01 -2.03
C CYS A 67 1.46 4.93 -1.63
N ILE A 68 0.97 3.71 -1.39
CA ILE A 68 -0.40 3.46 -0.96
C ILE A 68 -0.38 2.56 0.27
N ASP A 69 -1.03 3.00 1.37
CA ASP A 69 -1.30 2.17 2.54
C ASP A 69 -2.72 1.62 2.39
N ILE A 70 -2.83 0.29 2.34
CA ILE A 70 -4.08 -0.41 2.10
C ILE A 70 -4.50 -1.15 3.37
N ALA A 71 -5.62 -0.73 3.97
CA ALA A 71 -6.25 -1.43 5.09
C ALA A 71 -7.61 -2.02 4.69
N ASN A 72 -7.97 -1.94 3.42
CA ASN A 72 -9.21 -2.50 2.90
C ASN A 72 -9.07 -4.01 2.69
N GLU A 73 -9.88 -4.79 3.41
CA GLU A 73 -9.82 -6.25 3.40
C GLU A 73 -10.30 -6.89 2.09
N ASP A 74 -10.92 -6.12 1.22
CA ASP A 74 -11.43 -6.60 -0.08
C ASP A 74 -10.38 -6.56 -1.19
N CYS A 75 -9.18 -6.06 -0.92
CA CYS A 75 -8.14 -5.99 -1.94
C CYS A 75 -7.65 -7.39 -2.33
N THR A 76 -7.25 -7.51 -3.59
CA THR A 76 -6.76 -8.79 -4.15
C THR A 76 -5.33 -8.62 -4.69
N LEU A 77 -4.58 -9.70 -4.63
CA LEU A 77 -3.24 -9.79 -5.23
C LEU A 77 -3.13 -11.16 -5.92
N PHE A 78 -2.77 -11.15 -7.18
CA PHE A 78 -2.70 -12.37 -7.99
C PHE A 78 -4.00 -13.19 -7.95
N GLY A 79 -5.14 -12.50 -7.88
CA GLY A 79 -6.46 -13.12 -7.87
C GLY A 79 -6.95 -13.62 -6.51
N GLU A 80 -6.15 -13.43 -5.45
CA GLU A 80 -6.49 -13.89 -4.11
C GLU A 80 -6.82 -12.73 -3.18
N LYS A 81 -7.78 -12.93 -2.28
CA LYS A 81 -8.06 -11.97 -1.21
C LYS A 81 -6.99 -12.07 -0.14
N VAL A 82 -6.06 -11.11 -0.14
CA VAL A 82 -4.82 -11.17 0.66
C VAL A 82 -5.11 -11.19 2.16
N PHE A 83 -6.10 -10.44 2.61
CA PHE A 83 -6.42 -10.38 4.04
C PHE A 83 -7.03 -11.68 4.60
N ASP A 84 -7.48 -12.58 3.70
CA ASP A 84 -7.99 -13.89 4.10
C ASP A 84 -6.87 -14.94 4.22
N LEU A 85 -5.64 -14.60 3.82
CA LEU A 85 -4.50 -15.50 3.84
C LEU A 85 -3.72 -15.36 5.14
N ASP A 86 -3.29 -16.50 5.71
CA ASP A 86 -2.29 -16.45 6.78
C ASP A 86 -0.91 -16.17 6.17
N GLU A 87 0.09 -15.94 7.01
CA GLU A 87 1.44 -15.62 6.56
C GLU A 87 2.01 -16.69 5.62
N ARG A 88 1.80 -17.96 5.94
CA ARG A 88 2.31 -19.08 5.14
C ARG A 88 1.69 -19.10 3.75
N ALA A 89 0.39 -18.92 3.66
CA ALA A 89 -0.32 -18.87 2.39
C ALA A 89 0.09 -17.64 1.57
N LEU A 90 0.32 -16.51 2.23
CA LEU A 90 0.81 -15.29 1.58
C LEU A 90 2.20 -15.51 0.98
N VAL A 91 3.14 -16.06 1.76
CA VAL A 91 4.49 -16.33 1.26
C VAL A 91 4.44 -17.31 0.09
N ASN A 92 3.62 -18.35 0.18
CA ASN A 92 3.45 -19.31 -0.93
C ASN A 92 2.90 -18.63 -2.18
N LEU A 93 1.96 -17.71 -2.04
CA LEU A 93 1.40 -16.95 -3.17
C LEU A 93 2.50 -16.11 -3.86
N MET A 94 3.33 -15.44 -3.08
CA MET A 94 4.42 -14.62 -3.62
C MET A 94 5.47 -15.49 -4.33
N VAL A 95 5.89 -16.58 -3.72
CA VAL A 95 6.86 -17.53 -4.32
C VAL A 95 6.32 -18.13 -5.62
N LYS A 96 5.05 -18.50 -5.63
CA LYS A 96 4.37 -19.03 -6.83
C LYS A 96 4.42 -18.04 -8.00
N ASN A 97 4.47 -16.75 -7.70
CA ASN A 97 4.53 -15.67 -8.70
C ASN A 97 5.96 -15.13 -8.87
N ASN A 98 6.97 -15.93 -8.52
CA ASN A 98 8.40 -15.63 -8.69
C ASN A 98 8.92 -14.44 -7.85
N ILE A 99 8.27 -14.15 -6.75
CA ILE A 99 8.70 -13.13 -5.80
C ILE A 99 9.17 -13.85 -4.55
N THR A 100 10.49 -14.03 -4.43
CA THR A 100 11.07 -14.96 -3.43
C THR A 100 11.91 -14.27 -2.35
N GLU A 101 12.47 -13.09 -2.65
CA GLU A 101 13.28 -12.37 -1.67
C GLU A 101 12.42 -11.65 -0.66
N GLN A 102 12.60 -11.98 0.61
CA GLN A 102 11.83 -11.35 1.69
C GLN A 102 12.75 -10.93 2.83
N ASP A 103 12.43 -9.78 3.41
CA ASP A 103 13.00 -9.28 4.66
C ASP A 103 11.92 -9.31 5.73
N VAL A 104 12.23 -9.87 6.89
CA VAL A 104 11.29 -9.97 8.00
C VAL A 104 11.78 -9.17 9.18
N ASP A 105 10.92 -8.31 9.72
CA ASP A 105 11.16 -7.52 10.91
C ASP A 105 10.13 -7.96 11.96
N ASP A 106 10.61 -8.51 13.05
CA ASP A 106 9.77 -9.13 14.08
C ASP A 106 9.96 -8.41 15.41
N GLU A 107 8.87 -7.85 15.94
CA GLU A 107 8.90 -7.13 17.20
C GLU A 107 8.34 -7.97 18.35
N ASP A 108 8.88 -7.79 19.55
CA ASP A 108 8.51 -8.57 20.73
C ASP A 108 7.04 -8.43 21.14
N TRP A 109 6.40 -7.30 20.78
CA TRP A 109 4.99 -7.04 21.13
C TRP A 109 3.99 -7.59 20.12
N GLY A 110 4.43 -8.38 19.15
CA GLY A 110 3.56 -9.07 18.20
C GLY A 110 3.47 -8.45 16.82
N GLU A 111 4.10 -7.30 16.59
CA GLU A 111 4.16 -6.70 15.26
C GLU A 111 5.21 -7.38 14.41
N ARG A 112 4.84 -7.65 13.17
CA ARG A 112 5.72 -8.32 12.22
C ARG A 112 5.52 -7.72 10.82
N ARG A 113 6.61 -7.34 10.19
CA ARG A 113 6.59 -6.83 8.82
C ARG A 113 7.32 -7.79 7.90
N ILE A 114 6.70 -8.12 6.79
CA ILE A 114 7.34 -8.91 5.73
C ILE A 114 7.43 -8.03 4.49
N THR A 115 8.64 -7.76 4.03
CA THR A 115 8.92 -6.95 2.85
C THR A 115 9.37 -7.83 1.71
N PHE A 116 8.72 -7.68 0.58
CA PHE A 116 9.14 -8.32 -0.68
C PHE A 116 9.71 -7.22 -1.58
N ASN A 117 11.03 -7.11 -1.61
CA ASN A 117 11.73 -6.02 -2.31
C ASN A 117 11.48 -6.00 -3.82
N GLU A 118 11.38 -7.17 -4.43
CA GLU A 118 11.11 -7.30 -5.87
C GLU A 118 9.76 -6.68 -6.27
N GLY A 119 8.78 -6.74 -5.38
CA GLY A 119 7.45 -6.17 -5.61
C GLY A 119 7.25 -4.80 -4.99
N ASN A 120 8.22 -4.32 -4.21
CA ASN A 120 8.13 -3.10 -3.42
C ASN A 120 6.84 -3.05 -2.60
N ILE A 121 6.61 -4.11 -1.83
CA ILE A 121 5.40 -4.30 -1.04
C ILE A 121 5.75 -4.80 0.36
N ASP A 122 5.11 -4.20 1.37
CA ASP A 122 5.25 -4.58 2.77
C ASP A 122 3.90 -5.06 3.32
N PHE A 123 3.96 -6.18 4.04
CA PHE A 123 2.79 -6.73 4.74
C PHE A 123 3.00 -6.59 6.24
N TYR A 124 2.07 -5.92 6.93
CA TYR A 124 2.15 -5.67 8.37
C TYR A 124 1.16 -6.57 9.10
N TYR A 125 1.70 -7.42 9.98
CA TYR A 125 0.92 -8.31 10.84
C TYR A 125 0.97 -7.83 12.28
N ASP A 126 -0.13 -8.02 13.00
CA ASP A 126 -0.20 -7.80 14.44
C ASP A 126 -0.87 -9.03 15.06
N ASN A 127 -0.14 -9.73 15.94
CA ASN A 127 -0.59 -10.98 16.57
C ASN A 127 -1.13 -11.98 15.53
N GLU A 128 -0.34 -12.20 14.47
CA GLU A 128 -0.62 -13.14 13.38
C GLU A 128 -1.77 -12.71 12.43
N GLU A 129 -2.30 -11.53 12.61
CA GLU A 129 -3.36 -10.98 11.74
C GLU A 129 -2.81 -9.89 10.85
N LEU A 130 -3.09 -9.98 9.54
CA LEU A 130 -2.69 -8.94 8.59
C LEU A 130 -3.53 -7.69 8.82
N ILE A 131 -2.89 -6.56 9.10
CA ILE A 131 -3.57 -5.30 9.40
C ILE A 131 -3.46 -4.26 8.29
N SER A 132 -2.37 -4.25 7.55
CA SER A 132 -2.20 -3.31 6.45
C SER A 132 -1.15 -3.78 5.45
N ILE A 133 -1.21 -3.21 4.26
CA ILE A 133 -0.27 -3.45 3.17
C ILE A 133 0.23 -2.09 2.71
N ILE A 134 1.55 -1.94 2.57
CA ILE A 134 2.13 -0.72 1.98
C ILE A 134 2.71 -1.08 0.63
N LEU A 135 2.16 -0.45 -0.41
CA LEU A 135 2.53 -0.66 -1.79
C LEU A 135 3.30 0.55 -2.30
N GLY A 136 4.51 0.34 -2.82
CA GLY A 136 5.35 1.40 -3.35
C GLY A 136 5.53 1.32 -4.86
N ALA A 137 5.90 2.45 -5.41
CA ALA A 137 6.16 2.59 -6.85
C ALA A 137 7.38 1.79 -7.33
#